data_408668199debc529d0163f9a4dc9a38e
#
_entry.id   408668199debc529d0163f9a4dc9a38e
#
_cell.length_a   1.000
_cell.length_b   1.000
_cell.length_c   1.000
_cell.angle_alpha   90.00
_cell.angle_beta   90.00
_cell.angle_gamma   90.00
#
_symmetry.space_group_name_H-M   'P 1'
#
loop_
_entity.id
_entity.type
_entity.pdbx_description
1 polymer ?
#
loop_
_entity_poly.entity_id
_entity_poly.type
_entity_poly.pdbx_seq_one_letter_code
_entity_poly.pdbx_strand_id
1 'polypeptide(L)'
;MSKFVVVLGSQWGDEGKGKVVDLLTEEAAAVVRFQGGHNAGHTLVIDGRKTVLHLIPSGILRDNVQCLIGNGVVLSPEALMKEMAMLEDNGVPVRERLRLSESCQLILPYHVMLDQAREKARGNAAIGTTGRGIGPAYEDKVARRGLRLGDLFHRERFAAKLGEVLDYHNFVLKHYFKAETLDFQAVLEHSLAVAEELAPMIMDVPERLRQLREQGASVMFEGAQGTLLDIDHGTYPFVTSSNTTAGGVCTGSGVGPLDLDYVLGITKAYTTRVGAGPFPTELFDAMGEHLAHRGHEFGSTTGRPRRCGWFDAVALKRAVAINSISGLCVTKLDVLDGLETLQICVGYRCGDVVHTEPPAGADAYAECEAIYEELPGWQESTVGVTDYDRLPANARTYLERIQEVSGVPVDMISTGPDRGQTILKRHPFA
;
A
#
# COMPACT_ATOMS: atom_id res chain seq x y z
N MET A 1 13.63 14.42 -19.36
CA MET A 1 13.92 12.97 -19.59
C MET A 1 12.77 12.19 -18.99
N SER A 2 12.38 11.07 -19.59
CA SER A 2 11.36 10.20 -18.97
C SER A 2 11.85 9.67 -17.64
N LYS A 3 10.95 9.59 -16.64
CA LYS A 3 11.29 9.01 -15.36
C LYS A 3 10.26 7.95 -14.95
N PHE A 4 10.77 6.85 -14.44
CA PHE A 4 9.99 5.80 -13.78
C PHE A 4 10.10 6.01 -12.26
N VAL A 5 9.02 6.53 -11.68
CA VAL A 5 8.96 6.94 -10.28
C VAL A 5 8.16 5.93 -9.48
N VAL A 6 8.74 5.42 -8.39
CA VAL A 6 8.04 4.55 -7.43
C VAL A 6 7.54 5.37 -6.27
N VAL A 7 6.27 5.21 -5.91
CA VAL A 7 5.66 5.81 -4.72
C VAL A 7 5.24 4.69 -3.77
N LEU A 8 5.86 4.61 -2.60
CA LEU A 8 5.61 3.57 -1.62
C LEU A 8 5.49 4.11 -0.18
N GLY A 9 4.83 3.35 0.69
CA GLY A 9 4.79 3.65 2.12
C GLY A 9 6.04 3.16 2.84
N SER A 10 6.61 3.98 3.69
CA SER A 10 7.82 3.64 4.45
C SER A 10 7.54 3.07 5.85
N GLN A 11 6.29 3.08 6.30
CA GLN A 11 5.84 2.61 7.62
C GLN A 11 4.95 1.36 7.48
N TRP A 12 3.89 1.25 8.30
CA TRP A 12 2.90 0.14 8.27
C TRP A 12 1.67 0.42 7.42
N GLY A 13 1.80 1.18 6.34
CA GLY A 13 0.67 1.58 5.50
C GLY A 13 -0.08 2.79 6.05
N ASP A 14 -1.12 3.20 5.31
CA ASP A 14 -1.98 4.35 5.66
C ASP A 14 -1.24 5.70 5.79
N GLU A 15 -0.06 5.84 5.17
CA GLU A 15 0.75 7.06 5.19
C GLU A 15 0.15 8.23 4.39
N GLY A 16 -1.01 8.03 3.73
CA GLY A 16 -1.64 9.07 2.91
C GLY A 16 -1.15 9.07 1.45
N LYS A 17 -0.73 7.93 0.93
CA LYS A 17 -0.24 7.76 -0.45
C LYS A 17 -1.18 8.30 -1.52
N GLY A 18 -2.50 8.09 -1.38
CA GLY A 18 -3.47 8.44 -2.42
C GLY A 18 -3.40 9.90 -2.84
N LYS A 19 -3.32 10.85 -1.90
CA LYS A 19 -3.16 12.28 -2.18
C LYS A 19 -1.90 12.58 -3.00
N VAL A 20 -0.78 11.98 -2.60
CA VAL A 20 0.53 12.21 -3.24
C VAL A 20 0.55 11.62 -4.64
N VAL A 21 -0.01 10.42 -4.79
CA VAL A 21 -0.16 9.77 -6.10
C VAL A 21 -1.02 10.61 -7.03
N ASP A 22 -2.17 11.13 -6.58
CA ASP A 22 -3.02 12.01 -7.38
C ASP A 22 -2.27 13.27 -7.83
N LEU A 23 -1.54 13.91 -6.92
CA LEU A 23 -0.75 15.10 -7.25
C LEU A 23 0.31 14.80 -8.31
N LEU A 24 1.07 13.74 -8.16
CA LEU A 24 2.17 13.38 -9.07
C LEU A 24 1.67 12.80 -10.40
N THR A 25 0.43 12.34 -10.47
CA THR A 25 -0.16 11.77 -11.69
C THR A 25 -0.25 12.81 -12.84
N GLU A 26 -0.22 14.10 -12.53
CA GLU A 26 -0.23 15.16 -13.55
C GLU A 26 0.96 15.07 -14.53
N GLU A 27 2.09 14.54 -14.08
CA GLU A 27 3.31 14.37 -14.88
C GLU A 27 3.50 12.94 -15.44
N ALA A 28 2.55 12.05 -15.18
CA ALA A 28 2.65 10.64 -15.57
C ALA A 28 1.77 10.31 -16.77
N ALA A 29 2.32 9.63 -17.76
CA ALA A 29 1.55 9.04 -18.86
C ALA A 29 0.85 7.73 -18.45
N ALA A 30 1.39 7.05 -17.43
CA ALA A 30 0.78 5.84 -16.90
C ALA A 30 1.00 5.70 -15.39
N VAL A 31 0.03 5.05 -14.71
CA VAL A 31 0.12 4.64 -13.30
C VAL A 31 -0.05 3.14 -13.20
N VAL A 32 0.85 2.48 -12.47
CA VAL A 32 0.95 1.02 -12.39
C VAL A 32 0.76 0.53 -10.96
N ARG A 33 -0.23 -0.31 -10.71
CA ARG A 33 -0.31 -1.14 -9.50
C ARG A 33 0.47 -2.43 -9.73
N PHE A 34 1.42 -2.72 -8.86
CA PHE A 34 2.35 -3.83 -9.06
C PHE A 34 2.22 -4.94 -8.01
N GLN A 35 1.50 -4.72 -6.92
CA GLN A 35 1.34 -5.70 -5.83
C GLN A 35 0.07 -5.47 -5.01
N GLY A 36 -0.25 -6.41 -4.09
CA GLY A 36 -1.44 -6.38 -3.28
C GLY A 36 -2.67 -6.81 -4.06
N GLY A 37 -3.82 -6.35 -3.62
CA GLY A 37 -5.11 -6.59 -4.25
C GLY A 37 -6.10 -5.54 -3.77
N HIS A 38 -7.38 -5.88 -3.72
CA HIS A 38 -8.43 -4.99 -3.25
C HIS A 38 -8.47 -4.80 -1.71
N ASN A 39 -7.42 -5.25 -1.00
CA ASN A 39 -7.18 -4.91 0.42
C ASN A 39 -6.59 -3.51 0.62
N ALA A 40 -6.13 -2.84 -0.42
CA ALA A 40 -5.74 -1.44 -0.35
C ALA A 40 -6.96 -0.52 -0.24
N GLY A 41 -6.74 0.71 0.22
CA GLY A 41 -7.76 1.76 0.29
C GLY A 41 -7.09 3.12 0.08
N HIS A 42 -7.06 3.58 -1.19
CA HIS A 42 -6.50 4.89 -1.55
C HIS A 42 -7.64 5.90 -1.63
N THR A 43 -7.69 6.79 -0.64
CA THR A 43 -8.68 7.87 -0.62
C THR A 43 -8.14 9.06 -1.39
N LEU A 44 -8.91 9.51 -2.35
CA LEU A 44 -8.67 10.70 -3.17
C LEU A 44 -9.76 11.73 -2.86
N VAL A 45 -9.38 13.00 -2.78
CA VAL A 45 -10.32 14.12 -2.67
C VAL A 45 -10.02 15.08 -3.82
N ILE A 46 -10.91 15.09 -4.80
CA ILE A 46 -10.80 15.94 -6.00
C ILE A 46 -12.04 16.82 -6.05
N ASP A 47 -11.86 18.13 -6.06
CA ASP A 47 -12.94 19.13 -6.06
C ASP A 47 -14.01 18.87 -5.00
N GLY A 48 -13.56 18.48 -3.78
CA GLY A 48 -14.43 18.18 -2.64
C GLY A 48 -15.12 16.81 -2.71
N ARG A 49 -14.99 16.06 -3.80
CA ARG A 49 -15.53 14.70 -3.93
C ARG A 49 -14.52 13.67 -3.42
N LYS A 50 -14.96 12.83 -2.51
CA LYS A 50 -14.16 11.72 -1.96
C LYS A 50 -14.40 10.45 -2.76
N THR A 51 -13.35 9.88 -3.33
CA THR A 51 -13.35 8.57 -4.00
C THR A 51 -12.36 7.65 -3.28
N VAL A 52 -12.78 6.42 -2.99
CA VAL A 52 -11.91 5.40 -2.41
C VAL A 52 -11.66 4.31 -3.43
N LEU A 53 -10.40 4.14 -3.83
CA LEU A 53 -9.98 3.10 -4.76
C LEU A 53 -9.30 1.96 -4.02
N HIS A 54 -9.61 0.73 -4.42
CA HIS A 54 -9.08 -0.48 -3.79
C HIS A 54 -8.12 -1.23 -4.69
N LEU A 55 -8.44 -1.39 -5.96
CA LEU A 55 -7.71 -2.21 -6.93
C LEU A 55 -7.21 -1.38 -8.11
N ILE A 56 -8.05 -0.48 -8.61
CA ILE A 56 -7.74 0.36 -9.78
C ILE A 56 -6.70 1.43 -9.38
N PRO A 57 -5.66 1.68 -10.22
CA PRO A 57 -4.68 2.73 -9.96
C PRO A 57 -5.31 4.11 -9.82
N SER A 58 -4.77 4.93 -8.93
CA SER A 58 -5.31 6.27 -8.61
C SER A 58 -5.34 7.22 -9.81
N GLY A 59 -4.51 7.00 -10.81
CA GLY A 59 -4.49 7.76 -12.06
C GLY A 59 -5.76 7.67 -12.92
N ILE A 60 -6.68 6.75 -12.60
CA ILE A 60 -7.93 6.54 -13.36
C ILE A 60 -8.83 7.78 -13.42
N LEU A 61 -8.72 8.65 -12.41
CA LEU A 61 -9.49 9.90 -12.32
C LEU A 61 -8.91 11.04 -13.18
N ARG A 62 -7.76 10.81 -13.84
CA ARG A 62 -7.11 11.81 -14.69
C ARG A 62 -7.30 11.49 -16.16
N ASP A 63 -7.59 12.53 -16.94
CA ASP A 63 -7.62 12.41 -18.38
C ASP A 63 -6.22 12.12 -18.94
N ASN A 64 -6.17 11.33 -20.00
CA ASN A 64 -4.94 10.96 -20.71
C ASN A 64 -3.90 10.15 -19.90
N VAL A 65 -4.28 9.56 -18.77
CA VAL A 65 -3.42 8.67 -17.98
C VAL A 65 -3.85 7.22 -18.16
N GLN A 66 -2.94 6.38 -18.61
CA GLN A 66 -3.17 4.94 -18.70
C GLN A 66 -2.99 4.29 -17.33
N CYS A 67 -3.93 3.46 -16.91
CA CYS A 67 -3.86 2.72 -15.66
C CYS A 67 -3.55 1.26 -15.93
N LEU A 68 -2.48 0.74 -15.33
CA LEU A 68 -2.01 -0.62 -15.55
C LEU A 68 -2.08 -1.43 -14.24
N ILE A 69 -2.64 -2.63 -14.33
CA ILE A 69 -2.56 -3.62 -13.25
C ILE A 69 -1.54 -4.69 -13.66
N GLY A 70 -0.40 -4.70 -12.98
CA GLY A 70 0.71 -5.63 -13.24
C GLY A 70 0.47 -7.02 -12.67
N ASN A 71 1.26 -7.98 -13.12
CA ASN A 71 1.16 -9.41 -12.78
C ASN A 71 1.40 -9.74 -11.30
N GLY A 72 1.94 -8.80 -10.53
CA GLY A 72 2.14 -8.96 -9.08
C GLY A 72 0.86 -8.78 -8.26
N VAL A 73 -0.17 -8.17 -8.84
CA VAL A 73 -1.47 -8.00 -8.19
C VAL A 73 -2.25 -9.31 -8.16
N VAL A 74 -2.90 -9.59 -7.01
CA VAL A 74 -3.92 -10.63 -6.92
C VAL A 74 -5.29 -9.98 -7.16
N LEU A 75 -5.96 -10.39 -8.23
CA LEU A 75 -7.11 -9.71 -8.79
C LEU A 75 -8.39 -10.49 -8.50
N SER A 76 -9.33 -9.85 -7.79
CA SER A 76 -10.71 -10.32 -7.66
C SER A 76 -11.54 -9.74 -8.82
N PRO A 77 -12.01 -10.55 -9.77
CA PRO A 77 -12.84 -10.05 -10.87
C PRO A 77 -14.10 -9.36 -10.37
N GLU A 78 -14.76 -9.92 -9.36
CA GLU A 78 -15.97 -9.34 -8.77
C GLU A 78 -15.71 -7.96 -8.13
N ALA A 79 -14.60 -7.82 -7.38
CA ALA A 79 -14.24 -6.54 -6.76
C ALA A 79 -13.88 -5.51 -7.84
N LEU A 80 -13.18 -5.93 -8.90
CA LEU A 80 -12.84 -5.05 -10.03
C LEU A 80 -14.09 -4.55 -10.73
N MET A 81 -15.04 -5.42 -11.06
CA MET A 81 -16.28 -5.04 -11.74
C MET A 81 -17.11 -4.06 -10.91
N LYS A 82 -17.20 -4.28 -9.59
CA LYS A 82 -17.88 -3.34 -8.67
C LYS A 82 -17.21 -1.97 -8.64
N GLU A 83 -15.87 -1.93 -8.60
CA GLU A 83 -15.12 -0.69 -8.57
C GLU A 83 -15.22 0.06 -9.91
N MET A 84 -15.18 -0.67 -11.04
CA MET A 84 -15.40 -0.11 -12.38
C MET A 84 -16.80 0.51 -12.51
N ALA A 85 -17.85 -0.20 -12.13
CA ALA A 85 -19.22 0.30 -12.18
C ALA A 85 -19.38 1.58 -11.36
N MET A 86 -18.86 1.62 -10.13
CA MET A 86 -18.87 2.82 -9.28
C MET A 86 -18.19 4.01 -9.98
N LEU A 87 -17.08 3.80 -10.68
CA LEU A 87 -16.37 4.86 -11.39
C LEU A 87 -17.11 5.30 -12.67
N GLU A 88 -17.66 4.36 -13.44
CA GLU A 88 -18.44 4.61 -14.64
C GLU A 88 -19.72 5.39 -14.32
N ASP A 89 -20.40 5.07 -13.22
CA ASP A 89 -21.57 5.81 -12.70
C ASP A 89 -21.21 7.29 -12.36
N ASN A 90 -19.94 7.54 -12.04
CA ASN A 90 -19.42 8.88 -11.82
C ASN A 90 -18.80 9.53 -13.08
N GLY A 91 -19.01 8.94 -14.27
CA GLY A 91 -18.59 9.47 -15.56
C GLY A 91 -17.12 9.23 -15.90
N VAL A 92 -16.42 8.34 -15.21
CA VAL A 92 -15.03 8.00 -15.50
C VAL A 92 -14.97 6.92 -16.58
N PRO A 93 -14.29 7.11 -17.73
CA PRO A 93 -14.20 6.13 -18.81
C PRO A 93 -13.18 5.03 -18.50
N VAL A 94 -13.49 4.19 -17.51
CA VAL A 94 -12.55 3.19 -16.94
C VAL A 94 -12.05 2.22 -18.02
N ARG A 95 -12.95 1.70 -18.86
CA ARG A 95 -12.61 0.68 -19.87
C ARG A 95 -11.64 1.20 -20.95
N GLU A 96 -11.62 2.49 -21.17
CA GLU A 96 -10.70 3.11 -22.13
C GLU A 96 -9.28 3.24 -21.53
N ARG A 97 -9.18 3.49 -20.24
CA ARG A 97 -7.92 3.82 -19.53
C ARG A 97 -7.26 2.63 -18.83
N LEU A 98 -8.05 1.65 -18.38
CA LEU A 98 -7.57 0.51 -17.62
C LEU A 98 -7.05 -0.62 -18.50
N ARG A 99 -5.87 -1.16 -18.15
CA ARG A 99 -5.31 -2.38 -18.75
C ARG A 99 -4.83 -3.34 -17.69
N LEU A 100 -4.98 -4.63 -17.96
CA LEU A 100 -4.77 -5.73 -17.03
C LEU A 100 -3.75 -6.71 -17.59
N SER A 101 -2.76 -7.09 -16.78
CA SER A 101 -1.89 -8.19 -17.16
C SER A 101 -2.66 -9.51 -17.13
N GLU A 102 -2.58 -10.29 -18.20
CA GLU A 102 -3.16 -11.64 -18.26
C GLU A 102 -2.57 -12.58 -17.20
N SER A 103 -1.38 -12.26 -16.72
CA SER A 103 -0.65 -13.01 -15.71
C SER A 103 -1.04 -12.70 -14.26
N CYS A 104 -1.99 -11.80 -14.01
CA CYS A 104 -2.53 -11.57 -12.67
C CYS A 104 -3.10 -12.85 -12.08
N GLN A 105 -2.73 -13.16 -10.84
CA GLN A 105 -3.35 -14.25 -10.08
C GLN A 105 -4.79 -13.90 -9.72
N LEU A 106 -5.73 -14.79 -9.95
CA LEU A 106 -7.13 -14.58 -9.57
C LEU A 106 -7.35 -14.84 -8.08
N ILE A 107 -8.19 -13.99 -7.48
CA ILE A 107 -8.85 -14.29 -6.20
C ILE A 107 -10.22 -14.87 -6.54
N LEU A 108 -10.46 -16.11 -6.12
CA LEU A 108 -11.71 -16.82 -6.32
C LEU A 108 -12.41 -17.05 -4.96
N PRO A 109 -13.69 -17.42 -4.93
CA PRO A 109 -14.46 -17.52 -3.68
C PRO A 109 -13.83 -18.41 -2.61
N TYR A 110 -13.16 -19.50 -2.98
CA TYR A 110 -12.47 -20.37 -2.02
C TYR A 110 -11.30 -19.67 -1.29
N HIS A 111 -10.64 -18.71 -1.92
CA HIS A 111 -9.60 -17.93 -1.24
C HIS A 111 -10.18 -17.08 -0.11
N VAL A 112 -11.34 -16.47 -0.33
CA VAL A 112 -12.05 -15.69 0.68
C VAL A 112 -12.47 -16.58 1.85
N MET A 113 -13.07 -17.74 1.54
CA MET A 113 -13.47 -18.70 2.57
C MET A 113 -12.29 -19.23 3.39
N LEU A 114 -11.17 -19.53 2.74
CA LEU A 114 -9.94 -19.97 3.44
C LEU A 114 -9.38 -18.87 4.36
N ASP A 115 -9.34 -17.62 3.90
CA ASP A 115 -8.86 -16.48 4.70
C ASP A 115 -9.70 -16.33 5.97
N GLN A 116 -11.03 -16.32 5.83
CA GLN A 116 -11.96 -16.23 6.93
C GLN A 116 -11.90 -17.45 7.89
N ALA A 117 -11.78 -18.65 7.34
CA ALA A 117 -11.66 -19.88 8.14
C ALA A 117 -10.36 -19.90 8.95
N ARG A 118 -9.24 -19.44 8.37
CA ARG A 118 -7.94 -19.33 9.05
C ARG A 118 -7.96 -18.34 10.20
N GLU A 119 -8.51 -17.14 9.99
CA GLU A 119 -8.64 -16.12 11.04
C GLU A 119 -9.53 -16.63 12.18
N LYS A 120 -10.67 -17.26 11.85
CA LYS A 120 -11.56 -17.86 12.85
C LYS A 120 -10.86 -18.97 13.66
N ALA A 121 -10.10 -19.83 13.01
CA ALA A 121 -9.40 -20.93 13.68
C ALA A 121 -8.27 -20.44 14.60
N ARG A 122 -7.64 -19.30 14.30
CA ARG A 122 -6.60 -18.69 15.14
C ARG A 122 -7.13 -17.98 16.39
N GLY A 123 -8.38 -17.57 16.38
CA GLY A 123 -9.00 -16.88 17.52
C GLY A 123 -8.19 -15.66 17.96
N ASN A 124 -7.71 -15.64 19.21
CA ASN A 124 -6.92 -14.52 19.75
C ASN A 124 -5.53 -14.36 19.12
N ALA A 125 -5.02 -15.37 18.42
CA ALA A 125 -3.77 -15.32 17.68
C ALA A 125 -3.97 -14.92 16.19
N ALA A 126 -5.15 -14.40 15.83
CA ALA A 126 -5.45 -13.93 14.50
C ALA A 126 -4.49 -12.81 14.06
N ILE A 127 -4.08 -12.83 12.79
CA ILE A 127 -3.21 -11.80 12.19
C ILE A 127 -3.98 -10.48 12.05
N GLY A 128 -5.30 -10.55 11.89
CA GLY A 128 -6.15 -9.40 11.63
C GLY A 128 -6.24 -9.06 10.14
N THR A 129 -6.33 -10.09 9.29
CA THR A 129 -6.47 -9.93 7.83
C THR A 129 -7.75 -9.17 7.46
N THR A 130 -7.86 -8.76 6.20
CA THR A 130 -9.08 -8.13 5.69
C THR A 130 -10.19 -9.14 5.34
N GLY A 131 -9.91 -10.44 5.42
CA GLY A 131 -10.83 -11.52 5.04
C GLY A 131 -11.18 -11.57 3.55
N ARG A 132 -10.34 -10.98 2.70
CA ARG A 132 -10.57 -10.81 1.25
C ARG A 132 -9.87 -11.85 0.37
N GLY A 133 -9.25 -12.86 0.98
CA GLY A 133 -8.59 -13.94 0.25
C GLY A 133 -7.22 -13.60 -0.34
N ILE A 134 -6.62 -12.48 0.05
CA ILE A 134 -5.32 -12.00 -0.47
C ILE A 134 -4.21 -13.03 -0.19
N GLY A 135 -4.07 -13.43 1.07
CA GLY A 135 -3.05 -14.39 1.50
C GLY A 135 -3.16 -15.75 0.79
N PRO A 136 -4.33 -16.41 0.83
CA PRO A 136 -4.54 -17.67 0.11
C PRO A 136 -4.29 -17.59 -1.41
N ALA A 137 -4.59 -16.45 -2.06
CA ALA A 137 -4.31 -16.27 -3.48
C ALA A 137 -2.79 -16.18 -3.78
N TYR A 138 -2.01 -15.48 -2.94
CA TYR A 138 -0.56 -15.48 -3.04
C TYR A 138 0.05 -16.86 -2.73
N GLU A 139 -0.50 -17.60 -1.76
CA GLU A 139 -0.10 -18.98 -1.47
C GLU A 139 -0.28 -19.88 -2.70
N ASP A 140 -1.42 -19.80 -3.37
CA ASP A 140 -1.68 -20.58 -4.58
C ASP A 140 -0.75 -20.17 -5.74
N LYS A 141 -0.46 -18.88 -5.88
CA LYS A 141 0.52 -18.38 -6.85
C LYS A 141 1.90 -19.02 -6.64
N VAL A 142 2.41 -19.00 -5.41
CA VAL A 142 3.74 -19.54 -5.07
C VAL A 142 3.76 -21.06 -5.15
N ALA A 143 2.67 -21.73 -4.77
CA ALA A 143 2.46 -23.17 -4.94
C ALA A 143 2.30 -23.60 -6.41
N ARG A 144 2.16 -22.66 -7.35
CA ARG A 144 2.00 -22.89 -8.79
C ARG A 144 0.71 -23.64 -9.17
N ARG A 145 -0.32 -23.57 -8.32
CA ARG A 145 -1.67 -24.12 -8.57
C ARG A 145 -2.71 -23.05 -8.85
N GLY A 146 -2.33 -21.78 -8.71
CA GLY A 146 -3.24 -20.67 -8.91
C GLY A 146 -3.70 -20.51 -10.36
N LEU A 147 -4.91 -19.97 -10.52
CA LEU A 147 -5.47 -19.61 -11.81
C LEU A 147 -5.17 -18.14 -12.12
N ARG A 148 -4.76 -17.87 -13.35
CA ARG A 148 -4.43 -16.52 -13.81
C ARG A 148 -5.61 -15.92 -14.61
N LEU A 149 -5.61 -14.60 -14.72
CA LEU A 149 -6.63 -13.89 -15.49
C LEU A 149 -6.75 -14.41 -16.93
N GLY A 150 -5.62 -14.69 -17.60
CA GLY A 150 -5.59 -15.26 -18.94
C GLY A 150 -6.24 -16.65 -19.07
N ASP A 151 -6.36 -17.41 -17.98
CA ASP A 151 -7.04 -18.71 -18.01
C ASP A 151 -8.55 -18.56 -18.26
N LEU A 152 -9.19 -17.45 -17.84
CA LEU A 152 -10.63 -17.20 -18.01
C LEU A 152 -11.05 -17.23 -19.49
N PHE A 153 -10.13 -16.90 -20.41
CA PHE A 153 -10.43 -16.83 -21.85
C PHE A 153 -10.37 -18.18 -22.54
N HIS A 154 -10.14 -19.28 -21.78
CA HIS A 154 -10.07 -20.65 -22.26
C HIS A 154 -10.91 -21.56 -21.36
N ARG A 155 -12.23 -21.59 -21.59
CA ARG A 155 -13.23 -22.26 -20.72
C ARG A 155 -12.82 -23.68 -20.30
N GLU A 156 -12.43 -24.54 -21.24
CA GLU A 156 -12.06 -25.93 -20.93
C GLU A 156 -10.82 -26.04 -20.04
N ARG A 157 -9.79 -25.23 -20.35
CA ARG A 157 -8.56 -25.19 -19.57
C ARG A 157 -8.81 -24.62 -18.17
N PHE A 158 -9.62 -23.56 -18.09
CA PHE A 158 -10.00 -22.95 -16.80
C PHE A 158 -10.79 -23.95 -15.96
N ALA A 159 -11.79 -24.64 -16.53
CA ALA A 159 -12.59 -25.64 -15.84
C ALA A 159 -11.74 -26.81 -15.30
N ALA A 160 -10.81 -27.32 -16.09
CA ALA A 160 -9.91 -28.40 -15.67
C ALA A 160 -9.03 -27.97 -14.48
N LYS A 161 -8.36 -26.81 -14.57
CA LYS A 161 -7.54 -26.27 -13.48
C LYS A 161 -8.38 -25.96 -12.23
N LEU A 162 -9.55 -25.35 -12.40
CA LEU A 162 -10.46 -25.05 -11.31
C LEU A 162 -10.89 -26.30 -10.58
N GLY A 163 -11.24 -27.38 -11.31
CA GLY A 163 -11.63 -28.66 -10.72
C GLY A 163 -10.58 -29.22 -9.81
N GLU A 164 -9.32 -29.25 -10.25
CA GLU A 164 -8.18 -29.74 -9.45
C GLU A 164 -7.96 -28.90 -8.18
N VAL A 165 -7.94 -27.57 -8.31
CA VAL A 165 -7.67 -26.67 -7.19
C VAL A 165 -8.83 -26.62 -6.21
N LEU A 166 -10.06 -26.64 -6.70
CA LEU A 166 -11.24 -26.59 -5.86
C LEU A 166 -11.44 -27.88 -5.05
N ASP A 167 -11.11 -29.06 -5.62
CA ASP A 167 -11.12 -30.32 -4.88
C ASP A 167 -10.18 -30.26 -3.67
N TYR A 168 -8.96 -29.76 -3.88
CA TYR A 168 -7.98 -29.56 -2.82
C TYR A 168 -8.49 -28.61 -1.74
N HIS A 169 -8.99 -27.42 -2.13
CA HIS A 169 -9.43 -26.42 -1.16
C HIS A 169 -10.71 -26.83 -0.44
N ASN A 170 -11.63 -27.48 -1.12
CA ASN A 170 -12.84 -28.06 -0.49
C ASN A 170 -12.48 -29.16 0.54
N PHE A 171 -11.47 -29.97 0.25
CA PHE A 171 -10.96 -30.93 1.23
C PHE A 171 -10.44 -30.22 2.49
N VAL A 172 -9.64 -29.19 2.34
CA VAL A 172 -9.11 -28.39 3.47
C VAL A 172 -10.23 -27.69 4.24
N LEU A 173 -11.16 -27.03 3.57
CA LEU A 173 -12.30 -26.39 4.20
C LEU A 173 -13.12 -27.37 5.01
N LYS A 174 -13.50 -28.50 4.42
CA LYS A 174 -14.35 -29.51 5.05
C LYS A 174 -13.65 -30.24 6.19
N HIS A 175 -12.44 -30.77 5.93
CA HIS A 175 -11.82 -31.70 6.85
C HIS A 175 -10.93 -31.05 7.89
N TYR A 176 -10.26 -29.95 7.56
CA TYR A 176 -9.40 -29.22 8.50
C TYR A 176 -10.16 -28.13 9.26
N PHE A 177 -10.82 -27.22 8.53
CA PHE A 177 -11.51 -26.08 9.13
C PHE A 177 -12.95 -26.36 9.56
N LYS A 178 -13.55 -27.50 9.17
CA LYS A 178 -14.96 -27.84 9.42
C LYS A 178 -15.91 -26.75 8.89
N ALA A 179 -15.54 -26.15 7.77
CA ALA A 179 -16.29 -25.10 7.07
C ALA A 179 -17.07 -25.70 5.88
N GLU A 180 -17.97 -24.90 5.34
CA GLU A 180 -18.71 -25.22 4.12
C GLU A 180 -17.77 -25.36 2.92
N THR A 181 -18.22 -26.10 1.90
CA THR A 181 -17.52 -26.27 0.62
C THR A 181 -18.23 -25.51 -0.48
N LEU A 182 -17.53 -25.28 -1.59
CA LEU A 182 -18.08 -24.61 -2.76
C LEU A 182 -18.45 -25.61 -3.85
N ASP A 183 -19.56 -25.31 -4.54
CA ASP A 183 -19.96 -26.05 -5.73
C ASP A 183 -19.11 -25.65 -6.94
N PHE A 184 -18.59 -26.63 -7.65
CA PHE A 184 -17.72 -26.41 -8.80
C PHE A 184 -18.40 -25.62 -9.92
N GLN A 185 -19.65 -26.00 -10.27
CA GLN A 185 -20.35 -25.36 -11.36
C GLN A 185 -20.69 -23.91 -11.04
N ALA A 186 -21.09 -23.63 -9.80
CA ALA A 186 -21.36 -22.27 -9.37
C ALA A 186 -20.11 -21.38 -9.46
N VAL A 187 -18.94 -21.87 -9.00
CA VAL A 187 -17.68 -21.11 -9.09
C VAL A 187 -17.24 -20.92 -10.54
N LEU A 188 -17.39 -21.95 -11.37
CA LEU A 188 -17.04 -21.90 -12.80
C LEU A 188 -17.86 -20.84 -13.54
N GLU A 189 -19.18 -20.90 -13.45
CA GLU A 189 -20.08 -19.99 -14.18
C GLU A 189 -19.91 -18.55 -13.66
N HIS A 190 -19.82 -18.37 -12.34
CA HIS A 190 -19.57 -17.06 -11.76
C HIS A 190 -18.24 -16.44 -12.27
N SER A 191 -17.17 -17.23 -12.35
CA SER A 191 -15.87 -16.76 -12.82
C SER A 191 -15.86 -16.43 -14.31
N LEU A 192 -16.55 -17.20 -15.13
CA LEU A 192 -16.61 -17.01 -16.58
C LEU A 192 -17.55 -15.86 -16.99
N ALA A 193 -18.52 -15.50 -16.15
CA ALA A 193 -19.49 -14.46 -16.46
C ALA A 193 -18.87 -13.09 -16.76
N VAL A 194 -17.70 -12.80 -16.18
CA VAL A 194 -16.98 -11.52 -16.36
C VAL A 194 -15.91 -11.57 -17.46
N ALA A 195 -15.64 -12.73 -18.04
CA ALA A 195 -14.52 -12.91 -18.97
C ALA A 195 -14.64 -12.02 -20.21
N GLU A 196 -15.84 -11.96 -20.82
CA GLU A 196 -16.08 -11.16 -22.03
C GLU A 196 -15.89 -9.66 -21.78
N GLU A 197 -16.24 -9.17 -20.58
CA GLU A 197 -16.07 -7.76 -20.22
C GLU A 197 -14.61 -7.40 -19.96
N LEU A 198 -13.80 -8.33 -19.43
CA LEU A 198 -12.41 -8.11 -19.12
C LEU A 198 -11.49 -8.29 -20.33
N ALA A 199 -11.88 -9.10 -21.32
CA ALA A 199 -11.05 -9.43 -22.49
C ALA A 199 -10.49 -8.20 -23.23
N PRO A 200 -11.25 -7.12 -23.51
CA PRO A 200 -10.72 -5.94 -24.19
C PRO A 200 -9.65 -5.16 -23.43
N MET A 201 -9.55 -5.38 -22.11
CA MET A 201 -8.60 -4.67 -21.25
C MET A 201 -7.28 -5.43 -21.06
N ILE A 202 -7.16 -6.65 -21.60
CA ILE A 202 -5.95 -7.45 -21.46
C ILE A 202 -4.79 -6.85 -22.25
N MET A 203 -3.62 -6.82 -21.63
CA MET A 203 -2.42 -6.25 -22.21
C MET A 203 -1.15 -6.95 -21.70
N ASP A 204 -0.14 -7.05 -22.54
CA ASP A 204 1.23 -7.32 -22.10
C ASP A 204 1.80 -6.08 -21.42
N VAL A 205 1.71 -6.05 -20.09
CA VAL A 205 2.13 -4.89 -19.27
C VAL A 205 3.65 -4.67 -19.35
N PRO A 206 4.52 -5.69 -19.25
CA PRO A 206 5.96 -5.52 -19.46
C PRO A 206 6.31 -4.86 -20.81
N GLU A 207 5.72 -5.35 -21.89
CA GLU A 207 5.95 -4.80 -23.24
C GLU A 207 5.43 -3.35 -23.33
N ARG A 208 4.29 -3.04 -22.72
CA ARG A 208 3.76 -1.67 -22.70
C ARG A 208 4.70 -0.71 -21.94
N LEU A 209 5.26 -1.15 -20.82
CA LEU A 209 6.21 -0.35 -20.04
C LEU A 209 7.51 -0.08 -20.83
N ARG A 210 8.00 -1.09 -21.55
CA ARG A 210 9.14 -0.92 -22.46
C ARG A 210 8.87 0.15 -23.51
N GLN A 211 7.70 0.08 -24.17
CA GLN A 211 7.28 1.07 -25.17
C GLN A 211 7.18 2.48 -24.59
N LEU A 212 6.61 2.64 -23.39
CA LEU A 212 6.52 3.94 -22.70
C LEU A 212 7.92 4.50 -22.43
N ARG A 213 8.87 3.66 -22.00
CA ARG A 213 10.27 4.06 -21.78
C ARG A 213 10.92 4.54 -23.07
N GLU A 214 10.77 3.82 -24.16
CA GLU A 214 11.31 4.17 -25.48
C GLU A 214 10.69 5.46 -26.04
N GLN A 215 9.42 5.72 -25.75
CA GLN A 215 8.72 6.94 -26.13
C GLN A 215 9.13 8.15 -25.28
N GLY A 216 9.95 7.96 -24.25
CA GLY A 216 10.31 9.03 -23.32
C GLY A 216 9.18 9.45 -22.40
N ALA A 217 8.17 8.58 -22.17
CA ALA A 217 7.05 8.86 -21.31
C ALA A 217 7.38 8.58 -19.84
N SER A 218 6.86 9.39 -18.92
CA SER A 218 7.01 9.19 -17.48
C SER A 218 5.96 8.21 -16.97
N VAL A 219 6.36 7.33 -16.05
CA VAL A 219 5.50 6.30 -15.45
C VAL A 219 5.60 6.34 -13.94
N MET A 220 4.48 6.22 -13.25
CA MET A 220 4.43 6.10 -11.80
C MET A 220 4.02 4.70 -11.37
N PHE A 221 4.77 4.12 -10.43
CA PHE A 221 4.44 2.84 -9.80
C PHE A 221 3.84 3.11 -8.42
N GLU A 222 2.57 2.78 -8.27
CA GLU A 222 1.79 3.02 -7.07
C GLU A 222 1.81 1.80 -6.17
N GLY A 223 2.54 1.88 -5.04
CA GLY A 223 2.56 0.85 -4.01
C GLY A 223 1.32 0.84 -3.13
N ALA A 224 0.96 -0.32 -2.63
CA ALA A 224 -0.05 -0.50 -1.59
C ALA A 224 0.62 -0.95 -0.28
N GLN A 225 -0.07 -0.77 0.85
CA GLN A 225 0.46 -1.03 2.19
C GLN A 225 1.72 -0.18 2.49
N GLY A 226 2.71 -0.73 3.17
CA GLY A 226 3.97 -0.04 3.50
C GLY A 226 5.10 -1.03 3.75
N THR A 227 6.34 -0.55 3.79
CA THR A 227 7.56 -1.34 3.87
C THR A 227 7.57 -2.31 5.06
N LEU A 228 7.06 -1.88 6.22
CA LEU A 228 7.06 -2.70 7.43
C LEU A 228 5.94 -3.78 7.42
N LEU A 229 5.11 -3.80 6.37
CA LEU A 229 4.15 -4.85 6.06
C LEU A 229 4.62 -5.78 4.94
N ASP A 230 5.84 -5.63 4.41
CA ASP A 230 6.41 -6.50 3.39
C ASP A 230 6.55 -7.94 3.92
N ILE A 231 6.24 -8.94 3.06
CA ILE A 231 6.25 -10.36 3.46
C ILE A 231 7.64 -10.83 3.89
N ASP A 232 8.71 -10.28 3.30
CA ASP A 232 10.10 -10.70 3.55
C ASP A 232 10.81 -9.77 4.55
N HIS A 233 10.52 -8.47 4.50
CA HIS A 233 11.25 -7.42 5.24
C HIS A 233 10.45 -6.76 6.34
N GLY A 234 9.16 -7.04 6.45
CA GLY A 234 8.27 -6.47 7.47
C GLY A 234 8.31 -7.22 8.79
N THR A 235 7.38 -6.87 9.66
CA THR A 235 7.24 -7.45 11.01
C THR A 235 6.49 -8.79 10.96
N TYR A 236 7.05 -9.76 10.23
CA TYR A 236 6.49 -11.12 10.07
C TYR A 236 6.23 -11.79 11.43
N PRO A 237 5.07 -12.44 11.70
CA PRO A 237 4.02 -12.77 10.72
C PRO A 237 2.92 -11.69 10.53
N PHE A 238 3.03 -10.54 11.19
CA PHE A 238 2.04 -9.45 11.13
C PHE A 238 2.31 -8.54 9.93
N VAL A 239 2.18 -9.11 8.73
CA VAL A 239 2.50 -8.49 7.43
C VAL A 239 1.42 -8.79 6.39
N THR A 240 1.46 -8.12 5.24
CA THR A 240 0.71 -8.54 4.06
C THR A 240 1.43 -9.70 3.36
N SER A 241 0.73 -10.39 2.46
CA SER A 241 1.29 -11.54 1.74
C SER A 241 2.00 -11.14 0.43
N SER A 242 2.34 -9.89 0.25
CA SER A 242 3.00 -9.37 -0.96
C SER A 242 4.28 -8.61 -0.65
N ASN A 243 5.15 -8.45 -1.66
CA ASN A 243 6.32 -7.57 -1.57
C ASN A 243 5.90 -6.13 -1.81
N THR A 244 5.94 -5.33 -0.74
CA THR A 244 5.55 -3.91 -0.74
C THR A 244 6.73 -2.98 -1.00
N THR A 245 7.94 -3.52 -1.06
CA THR A 245 9.18 -2.79 -1.30
C THR A 245 9.38 -2.42 -2.76
N ALA A 246 10.30 -1.52 -3.04
CA ALA A 246 10.66 -1.10 -4.40
C ALA A 246 11.09 -2.28 -5.30
N GLY A 247 11.74 -3.30 -4.73
CA GLY A 247 12.06 -4.55 -5.45
C GLY A 247 10.84 -5.28 -6.00
N GLY A 248 9.69 -5.15 -5.32
CA GLY A 248 8.40 -5.71 -5.75
C GLY A 248 7.87 -5.09 -7.06
N VAL A 249 8.31 -3.89 -7.42
CA VAL A 249 7.95 -3.24 -8.69
C VAL A 249 8.44 -4.07 -9.87
N CYS A 250 9.68 -4.53 -9.82
CA CYS A 250 10.30 -5.29 -10.89
C CYS A 250 9.59 -6.63 -11.12
N THR A 251 9.35 -7.39 -10.07
CA THR A 251 8.67 -8.68 -10.15
C THR A 251 7.18 -8.57 -10.45
N GLY A 252 6.54 -7.48 -10.01
CA GLY A 252 5.10 -7.28 -10.13
C GLY A 252 4.64 -6.55 -11.39
N SER A 253 5.54 -5.93 -12.14
CA SER A 253 5.22 -5.22 -13.38
C SER A 253 6.07 -5.64 -14.58
N GLY A 254 7.20 -6.35 -14.35
CA GLY A 254 8.12 -6.77 -15.40
C GLY A 254 9.13 -5.69 -15.85
N VAL A 255 9.21 -4.56 -15.14
CA VAL A 255 10.22 -3.54 -15.40
C VAL A 255 11.58 -3.96 -14.83
N GLY A 256 12.67 -3.62 -15.49
CA GLY A 256 14.03 -3.88 -15.00
C GLY A 256 14.40 -2.98 -13.80
N PRO A 257 15.23 -3.46 -12.85
CA PRO A 257 15.58 -2.66 -11.66
C PRO A 257 16.35 -1.37 -11.98
N LEU A 258 17.12 -1.34 -13.08
CA LEU A 258 17.87 -0.18 -13.52
C LEU A 258 17.02 0.86 -14.27
N ASP A 259 15.77 0.53 -14.56
CA ASP A 259 14.82 1.46 -15.17
C ASP A 259 14.06 2.30 -14.11
N LEU A 260 14.22 2.01 -12.83
CA LEU A 260 13.63 2.80 -11.74
C LEU A 260 14.53 4.01 -11.46
N ASP A 261 14.03 5.20 -11.78
CA ASP A 261 14.83 6.44 -11.71
C ASP A 261 14.72 7.14 -10.34
N TYR A 262 13.59 6.96 -9.63
CA TYR A 262 13.33 7.64 -8.37
C TYR A 262 12.38 6.84 -7.49
N VAL A 263 12.69 6.75 -6.21
CA VAL A 263 11.82 6.11 -5.20
C VAL A 263 11.43 7.15 -4.16
N LEU A 264 10.13 7.52 -4.15
CA LEU A 264 9.53 8.41 -3.16
C LEU A 264 8.97 7.58 -2.00
N GLY A 265 9.55 7.73 -0.82
CA GLY A 265 9.05 7.15 0.42
C GLY A 265 8.02 8.07 1.08
N ILE A 266 6.80 7.60 1.27
CA ILE A 266 5.79 8.34 2.03
C ILE A 266 5.87 7.93 3.49
N THR A 267 6.01 8.91 4.37
CA THR A 267 6.02 8.72 5.82
C THR A 267 5.08 9.73 6.49
N LYS A 268 4.39 9.35 7.57
CA LYS A 268 3.69 10.33 8.41
C LYS A 268 4.68 11.05 9.32
N ALA A 269 4.33 12.25 9.75
CA ALA A 269 5.07 12.98 10.77
C ALA A 269 5.00 12.31 12.17
N TYR A 270 4.26 11.22 12.31
CA TYR A 270 4.18 10.32 13.46
C TYR A 270 3.97 8.90 12.93
N THR A 271 3.76 7.91 13.78
CA THR A 271 3.62 6.52 13.30
C THR A 271 2.23 5.99 13.61
N THR A 272 1.67 5.21 12.68
CA THR A 272 0.41 4.50 12.91
C THR A 272 0.50 3.06 12.45
N ARG A 273 -0.27 2.18 13.09
CA ARG A 273 -0.39 0.77 12.72
C ARG A 273 -1.83 0.28 12.86
N VAL A 274 -2.28 -0.55 11.91
CA VAL A 274 -3.55 -1.28 12.01
C VAL A 274 -3.26 -2.74 12.34
N GLY A 275 -4.09 -3.34 13.22
CA GLY A 275 -4.00 -4.76 13.57
C GLY A 275 -2.92 -5.08 14.60
N ALA A 276 -2.63 -6.37 14.73
CA ALA A 276 -1.67 -6.89 15.70
C ALA A 276 -0.22 -6.70 15.26
N GLY A 277 0.70 -7.06 16.16
CA GLY A 277 2.13 -7.03 15.95
C GLY A 277 2.86 -5.90 16.68
N PRO A 278 4.20 -5.91 16.67
CA PRO A 278 5.03 -5.00 17.45
C PRO A 278 4.91 -3.55 16.97
N PHE A 279 4.93 -2.63 17.93
CA PHE A 279 4.90 -1.19 17.69
C PHE A 279 5.62 -0.47 18.84
N PRO A 280 6.96 -0.41 18.84
CA PRO A 280 7.74 0.09 19.97
C PRO A 280 7.44 1.53 20.36
N THR A 281 7.01 2.37 19.41
CA THR A 281 6.68 3.78 19.66
C THR A 281 5.20 4.03 19.96
N GLU A 282 4.39 2.98 20.18
CA GLU A 282 2.96 3.09 20.47
C GLU A 282 2.70 3.86 21.76
N LEU A 283 1.68 4.71 21.75
CA LEU A 283 1.25 5.53 22.87
C LEU A 283 -0.12 5.06 23.38
N PHE A 284 -0.21 4.83 24.66
CA PHE A 284 -1.42 4.38 25.37
C PHE A 284 -2.01 5.47 26.27
N ASP A 285 -1.57 6.70 26.12
CA ASP A 285 -1.90 7.86 26.93
C ASP A 285 -2.74 8.90 26.16
N ALA A 286 -2.98 10.03 26.78
CA ALA A 286 -3.71 11.16 26.18
C ALA A 286 -3.06 11.68 24.89
N MET A 287 -1.73 11.50 24.73
CA MET A 287 -1.05 11.88 23.48
C MET A 287 -1.42 10.94 22.33
N GLY A 288 -1.47 9.63 22.59
CA GLY A 288 -1.93 8.66 21.59
C GLY A 288 -3.38 8.94 21.15
N GLU A 289 -4.25 9.29 22.10
CA GLU A 289 -5.63 9.70 21.81
C GLU A 289 -5.68 10.99 20.99
N HIS A 290 -4.85 11.99 21.33
CA HIS A 290 -4.74 13.24 20.59
C HIS A 290 -4.37 12.99 19.12
N LEU A 291 -3.32 12.20 18.85
CA LEU A 291 -2.87 11.85 17.50
C LEU A 291 -3.98 11.12 16.73
N ALA A 292 -4.67 10.18 17.38
CA ALA A 292 -5.77 9.42 16.76
C ALA A 292 -6.95 10.33 16.37
N HIS A 293 -7.38 11.21 17.27
CA HIS A 293 -8.49 12.13 17.05
C HIS A 293 -8.16 13.18 15.99
N ARG A 294 -7.05 13.88 16.15
CA ARG A 294 -6.66 14.96 15.25
C ARG A 294 -6.27 14.46 13.87
N GLY A 295 -5.64 13.28 13.84
CA GLY A 295 -5.27 12.60 12.60
C GLY A 295 -6.42 11.88 11.91
N HIS A 296 -7.61 11.79 12.51
CA HIS A 296 -8.71 10.95 12.01
C HIS A 296 -8.24 9.53 11.68
N GLU A 297 -7.54 8.90 12.64
CA GLU A 297 -6.83 7.65 12.40
C GLU A 297 -7.77 6.43 12.47
N PHE A 298 -8.57 6.29 11.41
CA PHE A 298 -9.44 5.14 11.16
C PHE A 298 -9.15 4.56 9.78
N GLY A 299 -9.16 3.23 9.66
CA GLY A 299 -8.91 2.54 8.40
C GLY A 299 -9.98 2.85 7.37
N SER A 300 -9.60 3.34 6.19
CA SER A 300 -10.52 3.71 5.10
C SER A 300 -11.36 2.53 4.59
N THR A 301 -10.84 1.31 4.71
CA THR A 301 -11.47 0.07 4.22
C THR A 301 -12.28 -0.65 5.29
N THR A 302 -11.78 -0.71 6.53
CA THR A 302 -12.38 -1.52 7.60
C THR A 302 -12.99 -0.69 8.72
N GLY A 303 -12.77 0.63 8.75
CA GLY A 303 -13.18 1.51 9.84
C GLY A 303 -12.46 1.23 11.18
N ARG A 304 -11.51 0.29 11.22
CA ARG A 304 -10.78 -0.04 12.46
C ARG A 304 -9.95 1.15 12.92
N PRO A 305 -9.89 1.44 14.24
CA PRO A 305 -8.99 2.45 14.77
C PRO A 305 -7.54 2.05 14.50
N ARG A 306 -6.71 3.04 14.19
CA ARG A 306 -5.26 2.86 14.08
C ARG A 306 -4.63 3.13 15.43
N ARG A 307 -3.69 2.29 15.81
CA ARG A 307 -2.76 2.51 16.92
C ARG A 307 -1.84 3.65 16.53
N CYS A 308 -1.58 4.58 17.44
CA CYS A 308 -0.77 5.78 17.19
C CYS A 308 0.46 5.79 18.07
N GLY A 309 1.55 6.35 17.56
CA GLY A 309 2.80 6.47 18.29
C GLY A 309 3.68 7.59 17.74
N TRP A 310 4.75 7.91 18.45
CA TRP A 310 5.74 8.88 18.01
C TRP A 310 6.46 8.44 16.73
N PHE A 311 7.06 9.39 16.05
CA PHE A 311 7.84 9.14 14.84
C PHE A 311 8.98 8.16 15.10
N ASP A 312 9.08 7.13 14.27
CA ASP A 312 10.08 6.07 14.39
C ASP A 312 11.16 6.19 13.31
N ALA A 313 12.26 6.87 13.67
CA ALA A 313 13.37 7.06 12.76
C ALA A 313 14.19 5.78 12.54
N VAL A 314 14.18 4.85 13.50
CA VAL A 314 14.91 3.57 13.40
C VAL A 314 14.27 2.70 12.32
N ALA A 315 12.94 2.58 12.38
CA ALA A 315 12.16 1.88 11.35
C ALA A 315 12.26 2.56 9.99
N LEU A 316 12.24 3.92 9.95
CA LEU A 316 12.38 4.67 8.71
C LEU A 316 13.74 4.45 8.05
N LYS A 317 14.85 4.47 8.80
CA LYS A 317 16.20 4.18 8.26
C LYS A 317 16.25 2.82 7.57
N ARG A 318 15.65 1.80 8.20
CA ARG A 318 15.55 0.48 7.60
C ARG A 318 14.75 0.50 6.30
N ALA A 319 13.62 1.21 6.28
CA ALA A 319 12.80 1.36 5.08
C ALA A 319 13.56 2.10 3.96
N VAL A 320 14.32 3.14 4.28
CA VAL A 320 15.18 3.87 3.34
C VAL A 320 16.20 2.93 2.69
N ALA A 321 16.90 2.15 3.51
CA ALA A 321 17.94 1.23 3.02
C ALA A 321 17.37 0.13 2.10
N ILE A 322 16.27 -0.52 2.51
CA ILE A 322 15.66 -1.63 1.75
C ILE A 322 15.11 -1.16 0.40
N ASN A 323 14.56 0.05 0.34
CA ASN A 323 13.91 0.58 -0.85
C ASN A 323 14.81 1.48 -1.70
N SER A 324 16.01 1.80 -1.27
CA SER A 324 16.85 2.83 -1.90
C SER A 324 16.08 4.14 -2.09
N ILE A 325 15.38 4.61 -1.05
CA ILE A 325 14.54 5.81 -1.13
C ILE A 325 15.38 7.00 -1.54
N SER A 326 14.94 7.71 -2.58
CA SER A 326 15.61 8.89 -3.15
C SER A 326 15.22 10.18 -2.42
N GLY A 327 14.01 10.23 -1.89
CA GLY A 327 13.47 11.36 -1.12
C GLY A 327 12.19 10.97 -0.39
N LEU A 328 11.82 11.77 0.61
CA LEU A 328 10.65 11.56 1.45
C LEU A 328 9.53 12.55 1.12
N CYS A 329 8.29 12.06 1.24
CA CYS A 329 7.13 12.89 1.43
C CYS A 329 6.63 12.72 2.87
N VAL A 330 6.72 13.77 3.68
CA VAL A 330 6.21 13.78 5.06
C VAL A 330 4.75 14.23 5.03
N THR A 331 3.85 13.39 5.54
CA THR A 331 2.41 13.67 5.57
C THR A 331 1.92 13.93 6.99
N LYS A 332 0.74 14.54 7.12
CA LYS A 332 0.09 14.77 8.42
C LYS A 332 0.89 15.66 9.39
N LEU A 333 1.68 16.61 8.88
CA LEU A 333 2.42 17.56 9.71
C LEU A 333 1.46 18.40 10.57
N ASP A 334 0.35 18.78 10.02
CA ASP A 334 -0.74 19.56 10.64
C ASP A 334 -1.35 18.90 11.90
N VAL A 335 -1.21 17.59 12.04
CA VAL A 335 -1.69 16.86 13.23
C VAL A 335 -0.87 17.22 14.48
N LEU A 336 0.38 17.62 14.30
CA LEU A 336 1.30 17.97 15.38
C LEU A 336 1.19 19.44 15.84
N ASP A 337 0.39 20.26 15.15
CA ASP A 337 0.18 21.68 15.54
C ASP A 337 -0.38 21.80 16.96
N GLY A 338 0.14 22.73 17.75
CA GLY A 338 -0.29 23.02 19.10
C GLY A 338 0.34 22.14 20.17
N LEU A 339 1.24 21.20 19.81
CA LEU A 339 2.01 20.44 20.77
C LEU A 339 3.21 21.25 21.30
N GLU A 340 3.50 21.11 22.60
CA GLU A 340 4.63 21.81 23.22
C GLU A 340 5.95 21.08 22.92
N THR A 341 5.91 19.76 22.92
CA THR A 341 7.07 18.89 22.68
C THR A 341 6.72 17.75 21.73
N LEU A 342 7.70 17.33 20.94
CA LEU A 342 7.63 16.20 20.03
C LEU A 342 8.75 15.22 20.35
N GLN A 343 8.55 13.94 20.03
CA GLN A 343 9.57 12.92 20.23
C GLN A 343 9.84 12.17 18.92
N ILE A 344 11.13 11.91 18.66
CA ILE A 344 11.61 11.06 17.60
C ILE A 344 12.31 9.85 18.22
N CYS A 345 11.88 8.65 17.89
CA CYS A 345 12.60 7.44 18.30
C CYS A 345 13.87 7.30 17.45
N VAL A 346 15.03 7.35 18.12
CA VAL A 346 16.36 7.30 17.50
C VAL A 346 17.11 6.00 17.81
N GLY A 347 16.56 5.15 18.65
CA GLY A 347 17.13 3.87 19.04
C GLY A 347 16.11 2.96 19.73
N TYR A 348 16.42 1.68 19.84
CA TYR A 348 15.66 0.71 20.63
C TYR A 348 16.54 0.10 21.68
N ARG A 349 16.02 -0.03 22.89
CA ARG A 349 16.62 -0.81 23.97
C ARG A 349 15.95 -2.18 24.03
N CYS A 350 16.71 -3.25 23.84
CA CYS A 350 16.24 -4.61 23.94
C CYS A 350 17.12 -5.31 24.99
N GLY A 351 16.63 -5.44 26.24
CA GLY A 351 17.44 -5.80 27.40
C GLY A 351 18.55 -4.75 27.67
N ASP A 352 19.79 -5.20 27.75
CA ASP A 352 20.95 -4.32 27.99
C ASP A 352 21.57 -3.76 26.68
N VAL A 353 21.04 -4.10 25.53
CA VAL A 353 21.60 -3.71 24.23
C VAL A 353 20.79 -2.59 23.61
N VAL A 354 21.49 -1.57 23.12
CA VAL A 354 20.89 -0.49 22.32
C VAL A 354 21.11 -0.77 20.83
N HIS A 355 20.01 -0.77 20.08
CA HIS A 355 20.00 -0.97 18.65
C HIS A 355 19.67 0.34 17.92
N THR A 356 20.38 0.61 16.83
CA THR A 356 20.10 1.72 15.90
C THR A 356 19.38 1.24 14.64
N GLU A 357 19.08 -0.05 14.56
CA GLU A 357 18.26 -0.70 13.54
C GLU A 357 17.29 -1.68 14.19
N PRO A 358 16.12 -1.96 13.56
CA PRO A 358 15.17 -2.92 14.08
C PRO A 358 15.80 -4.31 14.19
N PRO A 359 15.60 -5.03 15.30
CA PRO A 359 16.02 -6.42 15.40
C PRO A 359 15.25 -7.32 14.41
N ALA A 360 15.81 -8.47 14.09
CA ALA A 360 15.14 -9.45 13.24
C ALA A 360 14.03 -10.18 13.99
N GLY A 361 12.84 -10.28 13.36
CA GLY A 361 11.70 -11.01 13.89
C GLY A 361 10.78 -10.17 14.79
N ALA A 362 9.48 -10.46 14.73
CA ALA A 362 8.47 -9.70 15.47
C ALA A 362 8.60 -9.84 16.99
N ASP A 363 9.03 -11.01 17.48
CA ASP A 363 9.14 -11.26 18.91
C ASP A 363 10.23 -10.37 19.54
N ALA A 364 11.44 -10.36 18.96
CA ALA A 364 12.52 -9.49 19.41
C ALA A 364 12.14 -8.00 19.26
N TYR A 365 11.40 -7.65 18.21
CA TYR A 365 10.96 -6.28 17.99
C TYR A 365 9.89 -5.84 19.02
N ALA A 366 9.05 -6.78 19.48
CA ALA A 366 8.04 -6.53 20.51
C ALA A 366 8.62 -6.30 21.91
N GLU A 367 9.82 -6.82 22.17
CA GLU A 367 10.54 -6.64 23.45
C GLU A 367 11.33 -5.32 23.52
N CYS A 368 11.37 -4.55 22.43
CA CYS A 368 12.12 -3.32 22.34
C CYS A 368 11.38 -2.13 22.97
N GLU A 369 12.11 -1.36 23.75
CA GLU A 369 11.68 -0.06 24.27
C GLU A 369 12.27 1.06 23.39
N ALA A 370 11.44 2.03 23.00
CA ALA A 370 11.88 3.16 22.19
C ALA A 370 12.76 4.12 23.02
N ILE A 371 13.87 4.55 22.43
CA ILE A 371 14.73 5.62 22.97
C ILE A 371 14.42 6.88 22.19
N TYR A 372 13.96 7.92 22.87
CA TYR A 372 13.51 9.15 22.26
C TYR A 372 14.52 10.28 22.38
N GLU A 373 14.56 11.10 21.36
CA GLU A 373 15.06 12.46 21.34
C GLU A 373 13.87 13.40 21.39
N GLU A 374 13.89 14.38 22.30
CA GLU A 374 12.85 15.39 22.45
C GLU A 374 13.18 16.64 21.64
N LEU A 375 12.20 17.17 20.94
CA LEU A 375 12.27 18.39 20.14
C LEU A 375 11.17 19.37 20.57
N PRO A 376 11.39 20.68 20.49
CA PRO A 376 10.34 21.66 20.75
C PRO A 376 9.26 21.57 19.65
N GLY A 377 8.00 21.58 20.09
CA GLY A 377 6.84 21.69 19.19
C GLY A 377 6.58 23.13 18.77
N TRP A 378 5.44 23.36 18.14
CA TRP A 378 5.00 24.68 17.66
C TRP A 378 3.52 24.91 17.93
N GLN A 379 3.14 26.18 18.11
CA GLN A 379 1.76 26.56 18.43
C GLN A 379 0.98 27.07 17.20
N GLU A 380 1.67 27.55 16.18
CA GLU A 380 1.09 28.07 14.96
C GLU A 380 0.55 26.95 14.11
N SER A 381 -0.50 27.23 13.33
CA SER A 381 -1.06 26.24 12.41
C SER A 381 -0.21 26.09 11.15
N THR A 382 0.10 24.83 10.79
CA THR A 382 0.72 24.48 9.52
C THR A 382 -0.30 24.15 8.43
N VAL A 383 -1.60 24.09 8.78
CA VAL A 383 -2.68 23.73 7.83
C VAL A 383 -2.69 24.67 6.62
N GLY A 384 -2.57 24.09 5.43
CA GLY A 384 -2.64 24.83 4.17
C GLY A 384 -1.41 25.65 3.80
N VAL A 385 -0.33 25.55 4.57
CA VAL A 385 0.95 26.18 4.19
C VAL A 385 1.54 25.47 2.97
N THR A 386 1.85 26.24 1.93
CA THR A 386 2.41 25.76 0.64
C THR A 386 3.83 26.21 0.37
N ASP A 387 4.38 27.04 1.25
CA ASP A 387 5.74 27.56 1.17
C ASP A 387 6.53 27.09 2.42
N TYR A 388 7.68 26.44 2.20
CA TYR A 388 8.51 25.90 3.27
C TYR A 388 8.99 26.96 4.27
N ASP A 389 9.32 28.14 3.77
CA ASP A 389 9.84 29.23 4.61
C ASP A 389 8.77 29.85 5.53
N ARG A 390 7.49 29.61 5.21
CA ARG A 390 6.35 30.03 6.03
C ARG A 390 5.96 29.05 7.12
N LEU A 391 6.57 27.87 7.17
CA LEU A 391 6.39 26.94 8.28
C LEU A 391 6.99 27.53 9.58
N PRO A 392 6.38 27.25 10.75
CA PRO A 392 6.98 27.55 12.04
C PRO A 392 8.43 27.06 12.13
N ALA A 393 9.29 27.80 12.80
CA ALA A 393 10.72 27.45 12.90
C ALA A 393 10.93 26.05 13.47
N ASN A 394 10.18 25.68 14.52
CA ASN A 394 10.29 24.34 15.12
C ASN A 394 9.76 23.23 14.21
N ALA A 395 8.74 23.52 13.36
CA ALA A 395 8.27 22.56 12.37
C ALA A 395 9.35 22.30 11.29
N ARG A 396 10.09 23.32 10.87
CA ARG A 396 11.23 23.17 9.97
C ARG A 396 12.35 22.36 10.64
N THR A 397 12.70 22.67 11.89
CA THR A 397 13.69 21.91 12.68
C THR A 397 13.30 20.43 12.79
N TYR A 398 12.01 20.13 13.01
CA TYR A 398 11.51 18.76 13.06
C TYR A 398 11.70 18.03 11.71
N LEU A 399 11.36 18.68 10.60
CA LEU A 399 11.55 18.13 9.25
C LEU A 399 13.02 17.95 8.88
N GLU A 400 13.87 18.90 9.27
CA GLU A 400 15.33 18.82 9.10
C GLU A 400 15.92 17.67 9.91
N ARG A 401 15.42 17.47 11.14
CA ARG A 401 15.84 16.32 11.94
C ARG A 401 15.43 14.97 11.33
N ILE A 402 14.21 14.88 10.79
CA ILE A 402 13.79 13.68 10.01
C ILE A 402 14.74 13.43 8.84
N GLN A 403 15.08 14.46 8.08
CA GLN A 403 16.02 14.36 6.96
C GLN A 403 17.41 13.89 7.43
N GLU A 404 17.91 14.45 8.52
CA GLU A 404 19.23 14.12 9.07
C GLU A 404 19.28 12.66 9.55
N VAL A 405 18.29 12.22 10.34
CA VAL A 405 18.27 10.85 10.88
C VAL A 405 17.98 9.79 9.81
N SER A 406 17.24 10.12 8.77
CA SER A 406 16.95 9.20 7.66
C SER A 406 18.06 9.13 6.62
N GLY A 407 18.86 10.19 6.50
CA GLY A 407 19.93 10.31 5.51
C GLY A 407 19.44 10.61 4.09
N VAL A 408 18.15 10.96 3.91
CA VAL A 408 17.57 11.30 2.60
C VAL A 408 16.77 12.60 2.68
N PRO A 409 16.67 13.40 1.59
CA PRO A 409 15.98 14.68 1.60
C PRO A 409 14.47 14.51 1.82
N VAL A 410 13.86 15.50 2.48
CA VAL A 410 12.42 15.69 2.50
C VAL A 410 12.06 16.57 1.29
N ASP A 411 11.48 15.95 0.27
CA ASP A 411 11.17 16.59 -1.01
C ASP A 411 9.75 17.14 -1.06
N MET A 412 8.84 16.54 -0.28
CA MET A 412 7.44 16.95 -0.22
C MET A 412 6.94 16.96 1.23
N ILE A 413 6.08 17.91 1.56
CA ILE A 413 5.42 17.99 2.87
C ILE A 413 3.92 18.23 2.68
N SER A 414 3.08 17.35 3.21
CA SER A 414 1.63 17.51 3.21
C SER A 414 1.18 18.21 4.49
N THR A 415 0.56 19.36 4.35
CA THR A 415 0.08 20.25 5.42
C THR A 415 -1.44 20.22 5.59
N GLY A 416 -2.12 19.24 5.01
CA GLY A 416 -3.57 19.07 5.11
C GLY A 416 -4.11 18.02 4.13
N PRO A 417 -5.41 17.76 4.14
CA PRO A 417 -6.03 16.68 3.36
C PRO A 417 -6.14 16.98 1.86
N ASP A 418 -6.26 18.26 1.47
CA ASP A 418 -6.39 18.66 0.07
C ASP A 418 -5.05 18.59 -0.67
N ARG A 419 -5.09 18.24 -1.97
CA ARG A 419 -3.88 18.13 -2.81
C ARG A 419 -3.10 19.44 -2.90
N GLY A 420 -3.79 20.58 -2.92
CA GLY A 420 -3.19 21.91 -2.94
C GLY A 420 -2.46 22.27 -1.63
N GLN A 421 -2.73 21.56 -0.55
CA GLN A 421 -2.07 21.75 0.75
C GLN A 421 -0.79 20.91 0.84
N THR A 422 0.12 21.15 -0.11
CA THR A 422 1.39 20.41 -0.22
C THR A 422 2.51 21.38 -0.57
N ILE A 423 3.60 21.31 0.21
CA ILE A 423 4.86 21.98 -0.11
C ILE A 423 5.68 21.03 -0.98
N LEU A 424 6.13 21.51 -2.13
CA LEU A 424 6.95 20.77 -3.08
C LEU A 424 8.33 21.42 -3.15
N LYS A 425 9.34 20.82 -2.51
CA LYS A 425 10.75 21.28 -2.55
C LYS A 425 11.49 20.72 -3.77
N ARG A 426 11.18 19.48 -4.14
CA ARG A 426 11.72 18.80 -5.32
C ARG A 426 10.65 17.90 -5.92
N HIS A 427 10.47 18.00 -7.23
CA HIS A 427 9.53 17.16 -7.95
C HIS A 427 10.16 15.83 -8.32
N PRO A 428 9.57 14.64 -8.00
CA PRO A 428 10.15 13.34 -8.32
C PRO A 428 10.38 13.10 -9.83
N PHE A 429 9.58 13.75 -10.67
CA PHE A 429 9.72 13.69 -12.13
C PHE A 429 10.65 14.79 -12.72
N ALA A 430 11.18 15.72 -11.93
CA ALA A 430 12.08 16.78 -12.40
C ALA A 430 13.51 16.31 -12.68
#